data_8b37b9913108092bdc9ea86832a5c523
#
_entry.id   8b37b9913108092bdc9ea86832a5c523
#
_cell.length_a   1.000
_cell.length_b   1.000
_cell.length_c   1.000
_cell.angle_alpha   90.00
_cell.angle_beta   90.00
_cell.angle_gamma   90.00
#
_symmetry.space_group_name_H-M   'P 1'
#
loop_
_entity.id
_entity.type
_entity.pdbx_description
1 polymer ?
#
loop_
_entity_poly.entity_id
_entity_poly.type
_entity_poly.pdbx_seq_one_letter_code
_entity_poly.pdbx_strand_id
1 'polypeptide(L)'
;MELEIVHLYHDLLNTYGDDGNVKILKMRAEKRGINVNVKKVSVGDSFKDADILFLGGGQDYEQTLAAEDMVKNRAELIKSYIEDGGVGLFICGGYQLMGGYFVDGAGKKVKGADVLPVHSEAGEGRFTGNIIVKNSLETLVGFENHFGRTYLDGGEALGEVLFGNGNNGKDKKEGVIYKNAIGTYMHGPLLSKNPALCDDLIRRAMIRKYGSCVLEPLSDNYDLLAKADMIKKLLKEDGAK
;
A
#
# COMPACT_ATOMS: atom_id res chain seq x y z
N MET A 1 -12.61 -6.06 -21.31
CA MET A 1 -11.41 -5.33 -20.83
C MET A 1 -10.64 -6.22 -19.87
N GLU A 2 -9.34 -6.02 -19.72
CA GLU A 2 -8.48 -6.83 -18.86
C GLU A 2 -7.44 -5.98 -18.15
N LEU A 3 -7.02 -6.40 -16.96
CA LEU A 3 -5.93 -5.82 -16.18
C LEU A 3 -4.92 -6.89 -15.78
N GLU A 4 -3.63 -6.52 -15.77
CA GLU A 4 -2.56 -7.32 -15.20
C GLU A 4 -2.11 -6.74 -13.86
N ILE A 5 -2.22 -7.54 -12.79
CA ILE A 5 -1.70 -7.21 -11.47
C ILE A 5 -0.40 -8.00 -11.28
N VAL A 6 0.70 -7.30 -11.09
CA VAL A 6 1.98 -7.91 -10.74
C VAL A 6 2.15 -7.87 -9.22
N HIS A 7 2.18 -9.06 -8.61
CA HIS A 7 2.43 -9.24 -7.18
C HIS A 7 3.90 -9.56 -6.96
N LEU A 8 4.66 -8.53 -6.58
CA LEU A 8 6.11 -8.63 -6.37
C LEU A 8 6.41 -9.31 -5.04
N TYR A 9 7.39 -10.22 -5.04
CA TYR A 9 7.88 -10.96 -3.86
C TYR A 9 6.76 -11.58 -3.02
N HIS A 10 5.77 -12.16 -3.70
CA HIS A 10 4.56 -12.72 -3.09
C HIS A 10 4.81 -13.79 -2.04
N ASP A 11 5.96 -14.44 -2.12
CA ASP A 11 6.45 -15.52 -1.26
C ASP A 11 7.24 -15.01 -0.04
N LEU A 12 7.80 -13.79 -0.12
CA LEU A 12 8.57 -13.15 0.94
C LEU A 12 7.76 -12.10 1.69
N LEU A 13 6.99 -11.29 0.97
CA LEU A 13 6.34 -10.08 1.49
C LEU A 13 4.82 -10.24 1.50
N ASN A 14 4.30 -11.00 2.47
CA ASN A 14 2.88 -11.28 2.65
C ASN A 14 2.46 -11.33 4.12
N THR A 15 3.07 -10.50 4.94
CA THR A 15 2.76 -10.42 6.38
C THR A 15 1.32 -9.93 6.58
N TYR A 16 0.60 -10.51 7.55
CA TYR A 16 -0.81 -10.22 7.84
C TYR A 16 -1.79 -10.49 6.69
N GLY A 17 -1.39 -11.31 5.71
CA GLY A 17 -2.25 -11.68 4.58
C GLY A 17 -2.45 -10.54 3.58
N ASP A 18 -1.42 -9.74 3.34
CA ASP A 18 -1.48 -8.61 2.41
C ASP A 18 -1.84 -9.02 0.97
N ASP A 19 -1.64 -10.29 0.58
CA ASP A 19 -2.16 -10.85 -0.69
C ASP A 19 -3.68 -10.71 -0.83
N GLY A 20 -4.40 -10.53 0.28
CA GLY A 20 -5.82 -10.18 0.29
C GLY A 20 -6.12 -8.89 -0.49
N ASN A 21 -5.20 -7.92 -0.54
CA ASN A 21 -5.36 -6.73 -1.36
C ASN A 21 -5.46 -7.07 -2.85
N VAL A 22 -4.60 -7.99 -3.34
CA VAL A 22 -4.66 -8.49 -4.72
C VAL A 22 -5.96 -9.22 -5.01
N LYS A 23 -6.42 -10.05 -4.05
CA LYS A 23 -7.70 -10.79 -4.18
C LYS A 23 -8.89 -9.85 -4.25
N ILE A 24 -8.91 -8.77 -3.45
CA ILE A 24 -9.98 -7.78 -3.45
C ILE A 24 -9.97 -6.96 -4.75
N LEU A 25 -8.79 -6.49 -5.21
CA LEU A 25 -8.66 -5.82 -6.51
C LEU A 25 -9.23 -6.69 -7.64
N LYS A 26 -8.80 -7.96 -7.70
CA LYS A 26 -9.29 -8.92 -8.70
C LYS A 26 -10.80 -9.11 -8.61
N MET A 27 -11.32 -9.44 -7.43
CA MET A 27 -12.75 -9.68 -7.23
C MET A 27 -13.59 -8.46 -7.62
N ARG A 28 -13.19 -7.25 -7.22
CA ARG A 28 -13.96 -6.03 -7.53
C ARG A 28 -13.93 -5.66 -9.01
N ALA A 29 -12.81 -5.92 -9.69
CA ALA A 29 -12.70 -5.74 -11.13
C ALA A 29 -13.54 -6.78 -11.89
N GLU A 30 -13.44 -8.07 -11.52
CA GLU A 30 -14.17 -9.17 -12.17
C GLU A 30 -15.69 -9.04 -12.00
N LYS A 31 -16.18 -8.56 -10.84
CA LYS A 31 -17.60 -8.23 -10.65
C LYS A 31 -18.14 -7.16 -11.61
N ARG A 32 -17.24 -6.40 -12.25
CA ARG A 32 -17.56 -5.40 -13.27
C ARG A 32 -17.25 -5.86 -14.70
N GLY A 33 -16.99 -7.17 -14.90
CA GLY A 33 -16.68 -7.73 -16.20
C GLY A 33 -15.28 -7.38 -16.73
N ILE A 34 -14.37 -6.96 -15.84
CA ILE A 34 -12.96 -6.71 -16.16
C ILE A 34 -12.18 -7.98 -15.80
N ASN A 35 -11.63 -8.68 -16.78
CA ASN A 35 -10.78 -9.84 -16.53
C ASN A 35 -9.49 -9.41 -15.82
N VAL A 36 -9.03 -10.19 -14.83
CA VAL A 36 -7.80 -9.87 -14.11
C VAL A 36 -6.86 -11.06 -14.11
N ASN A 37 -5.70 -10.87 -14.73
CA ASN A 37 -4.57 -11.77 -14.60
C ASN A 37 -3.68 -11.33 -13.43
N VAL A 38 -3.23 -12.29 -12.60
CA VAL A 38 -2.31 -12.01 -11.48
C VAL A 38 -1.00 -12.74 -11.74
N LYS A 39 0.04 -11.96 -12.04
CA LYS A 39 1.40 -12.47 -12.18
C LYS A 39 2.13 -12.39 -10.86
N LYS A 40 2.51 -13.53 -10.33
CA LYS A 40 3.36 -13.65 -9.14
C LYS A 40 4.81 -13.59 -9.55
N VAL A 41 5.60 -12.77 -8.87
CA VAL A 41 7.01 -12.50 -9.17
C VAL A 41 7.84 -12.68 -7.92
N SER A 42 8.77 -13.62 -7.92
CA SER A 42 9.73 -13.89 -6.85
C SER A 42 11.10 -13.29 -7.12
N VAL A 43 12.07 -13.50 -6.23
CA VAL A 43 13.47 -13.12 -6.44
C VAL A 43 14.00 -13.78 -7.71
N GLY A 44 14.67 -13.01 -8.57
CA GLY A 44 15.24 -13.49 -9.82
C GLY A 44 14.27 -13.59 -11.00
N ASP A 45 12.95 -13.55 -10.78
CA ASP A 45 11.98 -13.55 -11.87
C ASP A 45 11.96 -12.20 -12.60
N SER A 46 11.41 -12.17 -13.81
CA SER A 46 11.19 -10.96 -14.59
C SER A 46 9.71 -10.71 -14.85
N PHE A 47 9.34 -9.45 -14.98
CA PHE A 47 8.07 -9.03 -15.54
C PHE A 47 8.29 -7.90 -16.54
N LYS A 48 7.38 -7.74 -17.49
CA LYS A 48 7.48 -6.70 -18.53
C LYS A 48 6.39 -5.66 -18.39
N ASP A 49 5.17 -6.12 -18.20
CA ASP A 49 3.98 -5.29 -18.21
C ASP A 49 3.24 -5.42 -16.88
N ALA A 50 2.68 -4.33 -16.41
CA ALA A 50 1.79 -4.28 -15.26
C ALA A 50 0.79 -3.14 -15.46
N ASP A 51 -0.44 -3.37 -15.06
CA ASP A 51 -1.44 -2.31 -14.91
C ASP A 51 -1.49 -1.84 -13.45
N ILE A 52 -1.26 -2.77 -12.50
CA ILE A 52 -1.11 -2.47 -11.07
C ILE A 52 0.09 -3.27 -10.52
N LEU A 53 1.01 -2.58 -9.85
CA LEU A 53 2.05 -3.22 -9.05
C LEU A 53 1.59 -3.33 -7.60
N PHE A 54 1.76 -4.50 -7.01
CA PHE A 54 1.50 -4.71 -5.59
C PHE A 54 2.73 -5.29 -4.88
N LEU A 55 3.02 -4.76 -3.70
CA LEU A 55 4.07 -5.24 -2.81
C LEU A 55 3.58 -5.20 -1.37
N GLY A 56 3.56 -6.34 -0.71
CA GLY A 56 3.13 -6.49 0.68
C GLY A 56 4.21 -6.18 1.70
N GLY A 57 3.88 -6.35 2.99
CA GLY A 57 4.82 -6.24 4.09
C GLY A 57 5.58 -7.53 4.35
N GLY A 58 6.74 -7.42 4.97
CA GLY A 58 7.60 -8.53 5.37
C GLY A 58 8.33 -8.24 6.68
N GLN A 59 9.02 -9.25 7.19
CA GLN A 59 9.96 -9.09 8.30
C GLN A 59 11.33 -8.68 7.77
N ASP A 60 12.24 -8.26 8.66
CA ASP A 60 13.53 -7.66 8.30
C ASP A 60 14.38 -8.53 7.36
N TYR A 61 14.38 -9.85 7.57
CA TYR A 61 15.17 -10.76 6.76
C TYR A 61 14.62 -10.86 5.32
N GLU A 62 13.33 -11.13 5.17
CA GLU A 62 12.65 -11.23 3.88
C GLU A 62 12.67 -9.89 3.14
N GLN A 63 12.54 -8.79 3.88
CA GLN A 63 12.61 -7.44 3.33
C GLN A 63 14.03 -7.12 2.82
N THR A 64 15.08 -7.58 3.50
CA THR A 64 16.47 -7.40 3.05
C THR A 64 16.74 -8.18 1.77
N LEU A 65 16.28 -9.45 1.68
CA LEU A 65 16.41 -10.24 0.45
C LEU A 65 15.69 -9.60 -0.73
N ALA A 66 14.47 -9.11 -0.50
CA ALA A 66 13.72 -8.40 -1.52
C ALA A 66 14.43 -7.08 -1.94
N ALA A 67 15.04 -6.36 -0.99
CA ALA A 67 15.76 -5.11 -1.23
C ALA A 67 16.96 -5.32 -2.14
N GLU A 68 17.76 -6.37 -1.90
CA GLU A 68 18.94 -6.68 -2.69
C GLU A 68 18.58 -6.96 -4.17
N ASP A 69 17.56 -7.79 -4.39
CA ASP A 69 17.08 -8.08 -5.75
C ASP A 69 16.40 -6.87 -6.39
N MET A 70 15.58 -6.14 -5.64
CA MET A 70 14.87 -4.95 -6.10
C MET A 70 15.86 -3.90 -6.62
N VAL A 71 16.82 -3.50 -5.79
CA VAL A 71 17.80 -2.45 -6.13
C VAL A 71 18.67 -2.85 -7.31
N LYS A 72 19.03 -4.12 -7.40
CA LYS A 72 19.91 -4.61 -8.45
C LYS A 72 19.20 -4.79 -9.80
N ASN A 73 17.96 -5.28 -9.78
CA ASN A 73 17.33 -5.84 -10.97
C ASN A 73 16.05 -5.12 -11.40
N ARG A 74 15.39 -4.31 -10.54
CA ARG A 74 14.04 -3.85 -10.80
C ARG A 74 13.77 -2.37 -10.52
N ALA A 75 14.60 -1.72 -9.69
CA ALA A 75 14.35 -0.35 -9.24
C ALA A 75 14.11 0.61 -10.41
N GLU A 76 14.97 0.59 -11.41
CA GLU A 76 14.86 1.47 -12.58
C GLU A 76 13.59 1.18 -13.41
N LEU A 77 13.22 -0.10 -13.58
CA LEU A 77 11.99 -0.49 -14.28
C LEU A 77 10.75 0.02 -13.54
N ILE A 78 10.70 -0.18 -12.21
CA ILE A 78 9.57 0.25 -11.40
C ILE A 78 9.51 1.77 -11.31
N LYS A 79 10.66 2.44 -11.17
CA LYS A 79 10.75 3.90 -11.18
C LYS A 79 10.19 4.46 -12.50
N SER A 80 10.67 3.96 -13.63
CA SER A 80 10.16 4.36 -14.94
C SER A 80 8.65 4.11 -15.09
N TYR A 81 8.16 2.96 -14.61
CA TYR A 81 6.74 2.63 -14.64
C TYR A 81 5.89 3.62 -13.82
N ILE A 82 6.31 3.97 -12.59
CA ILE A 82 5.60 4.93 -11.74
C ILE A 82 5.71 6.35 -12.32
N GLU A 83 6.87 6.74 -12.85
CA GLU A 83 7.07 8.03 -13.50
C GLU A 83 6.14 8.22 -14.71
N ASP A 84 5.85 7.15 -15.45
CA ASP A 84 4.89 7.09 -16.55
C ASP A 84 3.42 6.93 -16.08
N GLY A 85 3.13 7.20 -14.82
CA GLY A 85 1.78 7.15 -14.26
C GLY A 85 1.27 5.75 -13.93
N GLY A 86 2.16 4.77 -13.82
CA GLY A 86 1.83 3.41 -13.36
C GLY A 86 1.21 3.40 -11.98
N VAL A 87 0.28 2.46 -11.76
CA VAL A 87 -0.44 2.32 -10.48
C VAL A 87 0.28 1.36 -9.56
N GLY A 88 0.52 1.76 -8.32
CA GLY A 88 1.19 0.93 -7.31
C GLY A 88 0.51 0.98 -5.95
N LEU A 89 0.50 -0.15 -5.25
CA LEU A 89 0.12 -0.24 -3.84
C LEU A 89 1.20 -0.99 -3.07
N PHE A 90 1.83 -0.32 -2.11
CA PHE A 90 2.97 -0.81 -1.36
C PHE A 90 2.69 -0.74 0.14
N ILE A 91 2.71 -1.90 0.82
CA ILE A 91 2.28 -2.03 2.21
C ILE A 91 3.50 -2.24 3.13
N CYS A 92 3.61 -1.48 4.19
CA CYS A 92 4.53 -1.64 5.32
C CYS A 92 6.01 -1.82 4.88
N GLY A 93 6.56 -3.03 4.95
CA GLY A 93 7.91 -3.32 4.44
C GLY A 93 8.07 -2.99 2.95
N GLY A 94 7.04 -3.25 2.15
CA GLY A 94 7.01 -2.84 0.75
C GLY A 94 7.01 -1.32 0.56
N TYR A 95 6.31 -0.60 1.43
CA TYR A 95 6.32 0.87 1.43
C TYR A 95 7.73 1.41 1.73
N GLN A 96 8.40 0.86 2.76
CA GLN A 96 9.78 1.23 3.10
C GLN A 96 10.76 0.92 1.96
N LEU A 97 10.61 -0.26 1.35
CA LEU A 97 11.47 -0.71 0.26
C LEU A 97 11.37 0.17 -0.99
N MET A 98 10.20 0.76 -1.24
CA MET A 98 10.00 1.70 -2.36
C MET A 98 10.58 3.09 -2.09
N GLY A 99 10.96 3.43 -0.85
CA GLY A 99 11.65 4.69 -0.52
C GLY A 99 13.12 4.71 -0.92
N GLY A 100 13.81 5.80 -0.59
CA GLY A 100 15.24 5.95 -0.84
C GLY A 100 16.09 5.02 0.04
N TYR A 101 15.69 4.83 1.30
CA TYR A 101 16.30 3.88 2.23
C TYR A 101 15.37 3.59 3.42
N PHE A 102 15.66 2.53 4.13
CA PHE A 102 15.11 2.26 5.44
C PHE A 102 16.19 1.77 6.41
N VAL A 103 15.96 1.94 7.71
CA VAL A 103 16.81 1.40 8.76
C VAL A 103 16.09 0.18 9.36
N ASP A 104 16.75 -0.99 9.32
CA ASP A 104 16.21 -2.25 9.86
C ASP A 104 16.23 -2.30 11.40
N GLY A 105 15.67 -3.35 11.99
CA GLY A 105 15.63 -3.54 13.44
C GLY A 105 17.00 -3.69 14.12
N ALA A 106 18.05 -3.98 13.34
CA ALA A 106 19.44 -4.03 13.82
C ALA A 106 20.17 -2.68 13.72
N GLY A 107 19.48 -1.65 13.20
CA GLY A 107 20.06 -0.32 12.99
C GLY A 107 20.88 -0.19 11.71
N LYS A 108 20.83 -1.18 10.81
CA LYS A 108 21.54 -1.13 9.53
C LYS A 108 20.71 -0.35 8.51
N LYS A 109 21.34 0.62 7.86
CA LYS A 109 20.74 1.35 6.74
C LYS A 109 20.75 0.50 5.49
N VAL A 110 19.56 0.22 4.95
CA VAL A 110 19.34 -0.56 3.72
C VAL A 110 18.86 0.36 2.62
N LYS A 111 19.50 0.31 1.46
CA LYS A 111 19.09 1.08 0.29
C LYS A 111 17.76 0.56 -0.24
N GLY A 112 16.80 1.45 -0.50
CA GLY A 112 15.54 1.16 -1.16
C GLY A 112 15.60 1.36 -2.69
N ALA A 113 14.45 1.25 -3.32
CA ALA A 113 14.30 1.38 -4.77
C ALA A 113 14.29 2.84 -5.26
N ASP A 114 14.17 3.81 -4.36
CA ASP A 114 14.08 5.26 -4.67
C ASP A 114 12.97 5.60 -5.69
N VAL A 115 11.81 4.95 -5.51
CA VAL A 115 10.61 5.13 -6.33
C VAL A 115 9.65 6.12 -5.68
N LEU A 116 9.44 6.00 -4.37
CA LEU A 116 8.64 6.92 -3.59
C LEU A 116 9.54 7.95 -2.89
N PRO A 117 9.15 9.23 -2.85
CA PRO A 117 9.94 10.28 -2.21
C PRO A 117 9.79 10.23 -0.68
N VAL A 118 10.33 9.17 -0.08
CA VAL A 118 10.29 8.93 1.36
C VAL A 118 11.57 8.22 1.82
N HIS A 119 11.84 8.32 3.12
CA HIS A 119 12.83 7.48 3.79
C HIS A 119 12.28 7.00 5.15
N SER A 120 12.84 5.92 5.68
CA SER A 120 12.40 5.36 6.95
C SER A 120 13.56 5.18 7.91
N GLU A 121 13.40 5.73 9.11
CA GLU A 121 14.35 5.60 10.22
C GLU A 121 13.88 4.55 11.22
N ALA A 122 14.80 4.05 12.04
CA ALA A 122 14.45 3.20 13.17
C ALA A 122 13.70 4.02 14.22
N GLY A 123 12.62 3.48 14.76
CA GLY A 123 11.84 4.11 15.83
C GLY A 123 12.10 3.49 17.20
N GLU A 124 11.74 4.22 18.26
CA GLU A 124 11.64 3.64 19.58
C GLU A 124 10.29 2.91 19.72
N GLY A 125 10.34 1.63 20.06
CA GLY A 125 9.15 0.80 20.18
C GLY A 125 8.44 0.55 18.85
N ARG A 126 7.41 -0.28 18.90
CA ARG A 126 6.62 -0.67 17.73
C ARG A 126 5.24 0.00 17.77
N PHE A 127 4.83 0.59 16.69
CA PHE A 127 3.45 1.06 16.54
C PHE A 127 2.57 -0.13 16.16
N THR A 128 1.58 -0.43 17.00
CA THR A 128 0.69 -1.57 16.80
C THR A 128 -0.71 -1.22 17.25
N GLY A 129 -1.68 -1.41 16.38
CA GLY A 129 -3.09 -1.19 16.71
C GLY A 129 -3.94 -0.82 15.51
N ASN A 130 -5.18 -0.48 15.78
CA ASN A 130 -6.06 0.05 14.75
C ASN A 130 -5.64 1.47 14.39
N ILE A 131 -5.89 1.84 13.14
CA ILE A 131 -5.64 3.19 12.64
C ILE A 131 -6.83 3.70 11.83
N ILE A 132 -7.16 4.97 12.00
CA ILE A 132 -8.17 5.69 11.24
C ILE A 132 -7.51 6.88 10.57
N VAL A 133 -7.72 7.02 9.28
CA VAL A 133 -7.09 8.04 8.46
C VAL A 133 -8.14 8.77 7.63
N LYS A 134 -8.17 10.10 7.72
CA LYS A 134 -9.00 10.93 6.85
C LYS A 134 -8.33 11.07 5.48
N ASN A 135 -8.99 10.57 4.47
CA ASN A 135 -8.56 10.65 3.07
C ASN A 135 -9.64 11.37 2.24
N SER A 136 -9.28 11.88 1.08
CA SER A 136 -10.20 12.62 0.19
C SER A 136 -11.33 11.75 -0.38
N LEU A 137 -11.11 10.44 -0.52
CA LEU A 137 -12.09 9.50 -1.07
C LEU A 137 -13.07 9.00 0.02
N GLU A 138 -12.52 8.65 1.17
CA GLU A 138 -13.25 8.05 2.28
C GLU A 138 -12.42 8.12 3.57
N THR A 139 -13.04 7.91 4.74
CA THR A 139 -12.26 7.65 5.96
C THR A 139 -11.72 6.22 5.90
N LEU A 140 -10.41 6.08 5.83
CA LEU A 140 -9.74 4.78 5.78
C LEU A 140 -9.65 4.18 7.18
N VAL A 141 -9.80 2.85 7.26
CA VAL A 141 -9.54 2.07 8.47
C VAL A 141 -8.58 0.94 8.17
N GLY A 142 -7.69 0.64 9.09
CA GLY A 142 -6.71 -0.41 8.96
C GLY A 142 -6.10 -0.81 10.30
N PHE A 143 -5.03 -1.58 10.21
CA PHE A 143 -4.22 -2.00 11.32
C PHE A 143 -2.77 -1.66 11.02
N GLU A 144 -2.10 -0.96 11.92
CA GLU A 144 -0.66 -0.66 11.82
C GLU A 144 0.15 -1.61 12.70
N ASN A 145 1.28 -2.08 12.20
CA ASN A 145 2.24 -2.87 12.97
C ASN A 145 3.65 -2.72 12.37
N HIS A 146 4.34 -1.65 12.78
CA HIS A 146 5.65 -1.35 12.22
C HIS A 146 6.61 -0.76 13.26
N PHE A 147 7.90 -0.96 13.04
CA PHE A 147 8.99 -0.40 13.83
C PHE A 147 9.55 0.88 13.18
N GLY A 148 9.58 0.94 11.85
CA GLY A 148 10.10 2.08 11.10
C GLY A 148 9.27 3.34 11.30
N ARG A 149 9.92 4.48 11.15
CA ARG A 149 9.32 5.82 11.12
C ARG A 149 9.60 6.43 9.76
N THR A 150 8.56 6.63 8.98
CA THR A 150 8.70 7.17 7.62
C THR A 150 8.48 8.67 7.59
N TYR A 151 9.33 9.34 6.84
CA TYR A 151 9.29 10.78 6.59
C TYR A 151 9.12 11.02 5.09
N LEU A 152 8.31 12.00 4.75
CA LEU A 152 8.06 12.38 3.36
C LEU A 152 9.14 13.37 2.91
N ASP A 153 9.85 13.02 1.84
CA ASP A 153 10.82 13.90 1.16
C ASP A 153 10.15 14.64 -0.01
N GLY A 154 8.87 14.33 -0.26
CA GLY A 154 8.00 14.87 -1.30
C GLY A 154 6.69 14.11 -1.40
N GLY A 155 5.89 14.40 -2.42
CA GLY A 155 4.56 13.81 -2.56
C GLY A 155 3.55 14.34 -1.54
N GLU A 156 2.39 13.70 -1.49
CA GLU A 156 1.32 14.03 -0.56
C GLU A 156 1.10 12.87 0.41
N ALA A 157 0.71 13.15 1.65
CA ALA A 157 0.28 12.09 2.56
C ALA A 157 -0.96 11.38 1.99
N LEU A 158 -1.08 10.06 2.17
CA LEU A 158 -2.31 9.32 1.86
C LEU A 158 -3.49 9.89 2.66
N GLY A 159 -3.24 10.35 3.87
CA GLY A 159 -4.24 11.08 4.65
C GLY A 159 -3.76 11.53 6.02
N GLU A 160 -4.68 12.18 6.74
CA GLU A 160 -4.48 12.67 8.11
C GLU A 160 -4.90 11.61 9.13
N VAL A 161 -4.03 11.30 10.08
CA VAL A 161 -4.33 10.35 11.16
C VAL A 161 -5.32 10.96 12.15
N LEU A 162 -6.48 10.31 12.27
CA LEU A 162 -7.52 10.64 13.26
C LEU A 162 -7.38 9.78 14.52
N PHE A 163 -6.87 8.55 14.39
CA PHE A 163 -6.62 7.61 15.46
C PHE A 163 -5.46 6.70 15.06
N GLY A 164 -4.54 6.39 15.96
CA GLY A 164 -3.33 5.63 15.69
C GLY A 164 -2.09 6.52 15.55
N ASN A 165 -1.02 5.99 14.97
CA ASN A 165 0.29 6.66 14.91
C ASN A 165 0.68 7.13 13.51
N GLY A 166 0.34 6.36 12.47
CA GLY A 166 0.71 6.68 11.10
C GLY A 166 2.20 6.59 10.82
N ASN A 167 2.70 7.38 9.88
CA ASN A 167 4.08 7.29 9.38
C ASN A 167 5.15 7.36 10.48
N ASN A 168 5.01 8.25 11.46
CA ASN A 168 6.07 8.49 12.45
C ASN A 168 5.57 8.87 13.85
N GLY A 169 4.25 8.92 14.08
CA GLY A 169 3.63 9.24 15.36
C GLY A 169 3.73 10.71 15.78
N LYS A 170 4.22 11.61 14.91
CA LYS A 170 4.47 13.03 15.23
C LYS A 170 3.72 14.01 14.34
N ASP A 171 3.70 13.76 13.05
CA ASP A 171 3.19 14.71 12.04
C ASP A 171 1.72 14.48 11.65
N LYS A 172 1.07 13.47 12.25
CA LYS A 172 -0.30 13.04 11.96
C LYS A 172 -0.55 12.68 10.50
N LYS A 173 0.49 12.27 9.80
CA LYS A 173 0.40 11.81 8.42
C LYS A 173 0.48 10.30 8.35
N GLU A 174 -0.29 9.72 7.43
CA GLU A 174 -0.19 8.30 7.08
C GLU A 174 0.06 8.16 5.59
N GLY A 175 0.99 7.23 5.26
CA GLY A 175 1.33 6.87 3.91
C GLY A 175 1.88 8.00 3.06
N VAL A 176 1.98 7.73 1.76
CA VAL A 176 2.33 8.69 0.71
C VAL A 176 1.54 8.38 -0.56
N ILE A 177 1.16 9.41 -1.28
CA ILE A 177 0.72 9.36 -2.66
C ILE A 177 1.78 10.04 -3.51
N TYR A 178 2.32 9.32 -4.47
CA TYR A 178 3.21 9.86 -5.49
C TYR A 178 2.72 9.43 -6.86
N LYS A 179 2.22 10.39 -7.66
CA LYS A 179 1.52 10.10 -8.92
C LYS A 179 0.34 9.13 -8.68
N ASN A 180 0.38 7.94 -9.25
CA ASN A 180 -0.62 6.88 -9.04
C ASN A 180 -0.15 5.77 -8.09
N ALA A 181 0.99 5.94 -7.44
CA ALA A 181 1.51 5.02 -6.44
C ALA A 181 1.12 5.43 -5.03
N ILE A 182 0.78 4.44 -4.21
CA ILE A 182 0.44 4.60 -2.80
C ILE A 182 1.35 3.71 -1.96
N GLY A 183 2.05 4.31 -1.00
CA GLY A 183 2.74 3.60 0.08
C GLY A 183 2.01 3.83 1.39
N THR A 184 1.89 2.82 2.25
CA THR A 184 1.14 2.92 3.51
C THR A 184 1.57 1.86 4.52
N TYR A 185 1.42 2.17 5.82
CA TYR A 185 1.60 1.17 6.89
C TYR A 185 0.33 0.39 7.23
N MET A 186 -0.78 0.70 6.57
CA MET A 186 -2.07 0.09 6.88
C MET A 186 -2.21 -1.31 6.30
N HIS A 187 -2.36 -2.29 7.18
CA HIS A 187 -2.72 -3.68 6.88
C HIS A 187 -4.21 -3.95 7.08
N GLY A 188 -4.60 -5.22 6.80
CA GLY A 188 -5.88 -5.65 7.26
C GLY A 188 -6.73 -6.62 6.45
N PRO A 189 -6.49 -7.02 5.18
CA PRO A 189 -5.95 -6.29 4.03
C PRO A 189 -6.62 -4.93 3.86
N LEU A 190 -5.82 -3.91 3.58
CA LEU A 190 -6.30 -2.51 3.51
C LEU A 190 -7.55 -2.36 2.65
N LEU A 191 -7.53 -2.91 1.43
CA LEU A 191 -8.59 -2.71 0.44
C LEU A 191 -9.91 -3.41 0.79
N SER A 192 -9.87 -4.44 1.66
CA SER A 192 -11.10 -5.13 2.09
C SER A 192 -12.02 -4.24 2.93
N LYS A 193 -11.45 -3.27 3.63
CA LYS A 193 -12.19 -2.32 4.49
C LYS A 193 -12.39 -0.95 3.83
N ASN A 194 -11.76 -0.71 2.69
CA ASN A 194 -11.71 0.59 2.04
C ASN A 194 -12.07 0.46 0.56
N PRO A 195 -13.36 0.20 0.26
CA PRO A 195 -13.81 -0.09 -1.10
C PRO A 195 -13.62 1.06 -2.08
N ALA A 196 -13.76 2.32 -1.65
CA ALA A 196 -13.57 3.47 -2.53
C ALA A 196 -12.10 3.62 -2.93
N LEU A 197 -11.15 3.34 -2.03
CA LEU A 197 -9.71 3.32 -2.36
C LEU A 197 -9.39 2.19 -3.34
N CYS A 198 -10.00 1.00 -3.16
CA CYS A 198 -9.83 -0.11 -4.08
C CYS A 198 -10.32 0.24 -5.49
N ASP A 199 -11.52 0.82 -5.57
CA ASP A 199 -12.12 1.22 -6.85
C ASP A 199 -11.31 2.35 -7.53
N ASP A 200 -10.73 3.26 -6.76
CA ASP A 200 -9.87 4.31 -7.29
C ASP A 200 -8.59 3.73 -7.94
N LEU A 201 -7.94 2.74 -7.32
CA LEU A 201 -6.79 2.07 -7.91
C LEU A 201 -7.16 1.35 -9.24
N ILE A 202 -8.29 0.63 -9.27
CA ILE A 202 -8.79 -0.02 -10.49
C ILE A 202 -9.08 1.05 -11.55
N ARG A 203 -9.76 2.13 -11.19
CA ARG A 203 -10.11 3.22 -12.11
C ARG A 203 -8.86 3.88 -12.71
N ARG A 204 -7.84 4.18 -11.90
CA ARG A 204 -6.56 4.73 -12.37
C ARG A 204 -5.88 3.80 -13.37
N ALA A 205 -5.81 2.50 -13.08
CA ALA A 205 -5.22 1.50 -13.98
C ALA A 205 -5.98 1.42 -15.31
N MET A 206 -7.31 1.41 -15.26
CA MET A 206 -8.16 1.39 -16.45
C MET A 206 -8.00 2.67 -17.28
N ILE A 207 -7.95 3.84 -16.66
CA ILE A 207 -7.74 5.12 -17.35
C ILE A 207 -6.37 5.12 -18.03
N ARG A 208 -5.31 4.69 -17.34
CA ARG A 208 -3.98 4.61 -17.93
C ARG A 208 -3.93 3.68 -19.15
N LYS A 209 -4.59 2.53 -19.07
CA LYS A 209 -4.57 1.50 -20.14
C LYS A 209 -5.50 1.83 -21.30
N TYR A 210 -6.68 2.37 -21.03
CA TYR A 210 -7.77 2.52 -22.02
C TYR A 210 -8.19 3.97 -22.27
N GLY A 211 -7.60 4.95 -21.58
CA GLY A 211 -7.89 6.38 -21.72
C GLY A 211 -9.11 6.87 -20.95
N SER A 212 -10.06 5.99 -20.63
CA SER A 212 -11.26 6.33 -19.84
C SER A 212 -11.78 5.11 -19.08
N CYS A 213 -12.47 5.37 -17.97
CA CYS A 213 -13.14 4.31 -17.21
C CYS A 213 -14.31 4.86 -16.40
N VAL A 214 -15.45 4.19 -16.52
CA VAL A 214 -16.59 4.32 -15.61
C VAL A 214 -16.76 2.97 -14.94
N LEU A 215 -16.63 2.95 -13.61
CA LEU A 215 -16.86 1.74 -12.81
C LEU A 215 -18.29 1.75 -12.29
N GLU A 216 -19.05 0.73 -12.64
CA GLU A 216 -20.37 0.53 -12.05
C GLU A 216 -20.27 0.34 -10.53
N PRO A 217 -21.15 0.98 -9.73
CA PRO A 217 -21.12 0.84 -8.29
C PRO A 217 -21.38 -0.61 -7.86
N LEU A 218 -20.68 -1.09 -6.84
CA LEU A 218 -20.97 -2.35 -6.17
C LEU A 218 -21.72 -2.12 -4.86
N SER A 219 -22.46 -3.12 -4.41
CA SER A 219 -23.14 -3.06 -3.11
C SER A 219 -22.14 -3.37 -2.00
N ASP A 220 -21.71 -2.34 -1.29
CA ASP A 220 -20.75 -2.40 -0.16
C ASP A 220 -21.46 -2.14 1.19
N ASN A 221 -22.77 -2.29 1.28
CA ASN A 221 -23.58 -1.87 2.44
C ASN A 221 -23.07 -2.46 3.77
N TYR A 222 -22.77 -3.77 3.80
CA TYR A 222 -22.30 -4.43 5.03
C TYR A 222 -20.88 -3.99 5.42
N ASP A 223 -19.99 -3.83 4.44
CA ASP A 223 -18.63 -3.37 4.66
C ASP A 223 -18.61 -1.94 5.20
N LEU A 224 -19.44 -1.06 4.64
CA LEU A 224 -19.59 0.33 5.07
C LEU A 224 -20.21 0.44 6.47
N LEU A 225 -21.21 -0.40 6.82
CA LEU A 225 -21.79 -0.44 8.16
C LEU A 225 -20.75 -0.90 9.19
N ALA A 226 -20.05 -2.00 8.93
CA ALA A 226 -18.99 -2.50 9.82
C ALA A 226 -17.86 -1.48 10.02
N LYS A 227 -17.47 -0.79 8.95
CA LYS A 227 -16.50 0.30 8.98
C LYS A 227 -16.97 1.48 9.83
N ALA A 228 -18.22 1.92 9.65
CA ALA A 228 -18.81 3.02 10.41
C ALA A 228 -18.86 2.71 11.93
N ASP A 229 -19.22 1.48 12.28
CA ASP A 229 -19.25 1.03 13.67
C ASP A 229 -17.83 1.00 14.28
N MET A 230 -16.83 0.54 13.52
CA MET A 230 -15.43 0.55 13.94
C MET A 230 -14.93 1.98 14.19
N ILE A 231 -15.18 2.89 13.26
CA ILE A 231 -14.79 4.30 13.39
C ILE A 231 -15.43 4.92 14.65
N LYS A 232 -16.75 4.74 14.81
CA LYS A 232 -17.49 5.26 15.95
C LYS A 232 -16.96 4.74 17.29
N LYS A 233 -16.60 3.45 17.36
CA LYS A 233 -16.06 2.83 18.58
C LYS A 233 -14.69 3.43 18.92
N LEU A 234 -13.75 3.43 17.97
CA LEU A 234 -12.37 3.86 18.20
C LEU A 234 -12.27 5.35 18.54
N LEU A 235 -13.00 6.22 17.84
CA LEU A 235 -12.99 7.67 18.13
C LEU A 235 -13.66 8.01 19.47
N LYS A 236 -14.61 7.18 19.97
CA LYS A 236 -15.14 7.36 21.32
C LYS A 236 -14.17 6.95 22.41
N GLU A 237 -13.41 5.88 22.19
CA GLU A 237 -12.38 5.42 23.12
C GLU A 237 -11.24 6.43 23.28
N ASP A 238 -10.91 7.18 22.22
CA ASP A 238 -9.88 8.22 22.24
C ASP A 238 -10.35 9.50 22.96
N GLY A 239 -11.60 9.89 22.78
CA GLY A 239 -12.21 11.05 23.48
C GLY A 239 -12.52 10.82 24.95
N ALA A 240 -12.33 9.59 25.45
CA ALA A 240 -12.52 9.21 26.87
C ALA A 240 -11.21 9.14 27.65
N LYS A 241 -10.06 9.38 27.01
CA LYS A 241 -8.73 9.50 27.62
C LYS A 241 -8.36 10.95 27.79
#